data_ea71fe82dde36fceaacf1abd5f54065c
#
_entry.id   ea71fe82dde36fceaacf1abd5f54065c
#
_cell.length_a   1.000
_cell.length_b   1.000
_cell.length_c   1.000
_cell.angle_alpha   90.00
_cell.angle_beta   90.00
_cell.angle_gamma   90.00
#
_symmetry.space_group_name_H-M   'P 1'
#
loop_
_entity.id
_entity.type
_entity.pdbx_description
1 polymer ?
#
loop_
_entity_poly.entity_id
_entity_poly.type
_entity_poly.pdbx_seq_one_letter_code
_entity_poly.pdbx_strand_id
1 'polypeptide(L)'
;MWRSYLAMGDSFTEGLDDLDPVTGRYRGWADLVAARLAAECRPGGPAQVPAQVPAHETPGFTYGNLAIRGRLFAPVVAEQVPVALDLRPELMSFAAGGNDALRRGFDPARLTASLDEVAGKLRATGADLLLFTFAPANLRLPGRNVFQTRARLVNPVVAEVAARHGARLVDLSADAGLADPLFWSVDRLHLNATGHRRVAAHVLAALDLAADPAWTQPPVPGPARSWAAYRVDDARWVRRHLAPWVHRRLTGRSSGDDRLPKRPTLEPVPD
;
A
#
# COMPACT_ATOMS: atom_id res chain seq x y z
N MET A 1 -19.45 9.31 -5.77
CA MET A 1 -18.92 7.95 -5.49
C MET A 1 -18.06 7.56 -6.66
N TRP A 2 -16.88 7.00 -6.41
CA TRP A 2 -15.91 6.62 -7.46
C TRP A 2 -16.35 5.32 -8.15
N ARG A 3 -16.24 5.28 -9.49
CA ARG A 3 -16.53 4.10 -10.33
C ARG A 3 -15.26 3.39 -10.82
N SER A 4 -14.10 4.00 -10.63
CA SER A 4 -12.82 3.39 -10.98
C SER A 4 -11.73 3.75 -9.97
N TYR A 5 -10.88 2.77 -9.65
CA TYR A 5 -9.76 2.94 -8.74
C TYR A 5 -8.49 2.33 -9.32
N LEU A 6 -7.38 3.07 -9.27
CA LEU A 6 -6.07 2.60 -9.69
C LEU A 6 -5.06 2.74 -8.55
N ALA A 7 -4.42 1.64 -8.17
CA ALA A 7 -3.39 1.60 -7.15
C ALA A 7 -1.99 1.56 -7.75
N MET A 8 -1.12 2.46 -7.31
CA MET A 8 0.29 2.57 -7.72
C MET A 8 1.21 2.42 -6.53
N GLY A 9 2.37 1.78 -6.74
CA GLY A 9 3.37 1.62 -5.70
C GLY A 9 4.29 0.42 -5.87
N ASP A 10 4.73 -0.11 -4.75
CA ASP A 10 5.63 -1.25 -4.67
C ASP A 10 4.97 -2.46 -3.98
N SER A 11 5.75 -3.30 -3.27
CA SER A 11 5.25 -4.49 -2.56
C SER A 11 4.14 -4.20 -1.55
N PHE A 12 4.15 -3.02 -0.94
CA PHE A 12 3.13 -2.59 0.00
C PHE A 12 1.75 -2.49 -0.67
N THR A 13 1.68 -1.96 -1.89
CA THR A 13 0.46 -1.82 -2.67
C THR A 13 0.13 -3.09 -3.47
N GLU A 14 1.13 -3.86 -3.89
CA GLU A 14 0.94 -5.17 -4.51
C GLU A 14 0.23 -6.15 -3.56
N GLY A 15 0.38 -5.98 -2.26
CA GLY A 15 -0.21 -6.85 -1.23
C GLY A 15 0.66 -8.06 -0.90
N LEU A 16 2.00 -7.93 -1.03
CA LEU A 16 2.93 -9.02 -0.75
C LEU A 16 2.71 -9.56 0.67
N ASP A 17 2.73 -10.89 0.79
CA ASP A 17 2.52 -11.68 2.01
C ASP A 17 1.07 -11.69 2.59
N ASP A 18 0.09 -11.13 1.87
CA ASP A 18 -1.35 -11.43 2.09
C ASP A 18 -1.85 -12.36 0.97
N LEU A 19 -1.52 -13.64 1.08
CA LEU A 19 -1.96 -14.64 0.12
C LEU A 19 -3.42 -15.01 0.37
N ASP A 20 -4.26 -14.81 -0.62
CA ASP A 20 -5.64 -15.27 -0.58
C ASP A 20 -5.69 -16.80 -0.65
N PRO A 21 -6.29 -17.48 0.33
CA PRO A 21 -6.25 -18.95 0.41
C PRO A 21 -7.08 -19.64 -0.69
N VAL A 22 -8.02 -18.95 -1.31
CA VAL A 22 -8.88 -19.50 -2.36
C VAL A 22 -8.23 -19.37 -3.72
N THR A 23 -7.71 -18.17 -4.04
CA THR A 23 -7.17 -17.87 -5.37
C THR A 23 -5.67 -18.10 -5.49
N GLY A 24 -4.95 -18.22 -4.36
CA GLY A 24 -3.50 -18.30 -4.33
C GLY A 24 -2.79 -17.02 -4.80
N ARG A 25 -3.50 -15.89 -4.93
CA ARG A 25 -2.97 -14.60 -5.36
C ARG A 25 -2.78 -13.67 -4.18
N TYR A 26 -1.82 -12.75 -4.28
CA TYR A 26 -1.67 -11.68 -3.30
C TYR A 26 -2.86 -10.72 -3.36
N ARG A 27 -3.50 -10.47 -2.21
CA ARG A 27 -4.65 -9.59 -2.08
C ARG A 27 -4.20 -8.20 -1.64
N GLY A 28 -3.87 -8.00 -0.39
CA GLY A 28 -3.40 -6.73 0.15
C GLY A 28 -4.50 -5.68 0.38
N TRP A 29 -4.08 -4.56 0.99
CA TRP A 29 -4.98 -3.47 1.38
C TRP A 29 -5.73 -2.84 0.19
N ALA A 30 -5.06 -2.70 -0.96
CA ALA A 30 -5.66 -2.04 -2.13
C ALA A 30 -6.81 -2.86 -2.72
N ASP A 31 -6.70 -4.18 -2.72
CA ASP A 31 -7.77 -5.09 -3.16
C ASP A 31 -8.95 -5.10 -2.17
N LEU A 32 -8.67 -5.03 -0.87
CA LEU A 32 -9.71 -4.92 0.16
C LEU A 32 -10.51 -3.61 0.01
N VAL A 33 -9.83 -2.49 -0.26
CA VAL A 33 -10.46 -1.20 -0.56
C VAL A 33 -11.27 -1.28 -1.84
N ALA A 34 -10.72 -1.87 -2.91
CA ALA A 34 -11.42 -2.04 -4.18
C ALA A 34 -12.70 -2.86 -4.02
N ALA A 35 -12.66 -3.97 -3.27
CA ALA A 35 -13.83 -4.78 -2.97
C ALA A 35 -14.91 -3.99 -2.21
N ARG A 36 -14.49 -3.15 -1.24
CA ARG A 36 -15.41 -2.29 -0.50
C ARG A 36 -16.05 -1.23 -1.38
N LEU A 37 -15.28 -0.56 -2.25
CA LEU A 37 -15.79 0.43 -3.20
C LEU A 37 -16.75 -0.20 -4.22
N ALA A 38 -16.43 -1.41 -4.71
CA ALA A 38 -17.30 -2.16 -5.60
C ALA A 38 -18.66 -2.47 -4.93
N ALA A 39 -18.64 -2.86 -3.65
CA ALA A 39 -19.87 -3.13 -2.89
C ALA A 39 -20.76 -1.88 -2.72
N GLU A 40 -20.15 -0.68 -2.59
CA GLU A 40 -20.91 0.58 -2.54
C GLU A 40 -21.59 0.93 -3.88
N CYS A 41 -21.03 0.49 -5.00
CA CYS A 41 -21.55 0.76 -6.33
C CYS A 41 -22.67 -0.20 -6.76
N ARG A 42 -22.96 -1.26 -5.99
CA ARG A 42 -24.00 -2.25 -6.32
C ARG A 42 -25.40 -1.71 -6.08
N PRO A 43 -26.41 -2.10 -6.89
CA PRO A 43 -27.81 -1.80 -6.60
C PRO A 43 -28.20 -2.31 -5.20
N GLY A 44 -28.75 -1.44 -4.36
CA GLY A 44 -29.08 -1.76 -2.96
C GLY A 44 -27.90 -1.62 -1.97
N GLY A 45 -26.75 -1.15 -2.41
CA GLY A 45 -25.66 -0.73 -1.54
C GLY A 45 -26.06 0.47 -0.66
N PRO A 46 -25.30 0.75 0.44
CA PRO A 46 -25.66 1.79 1.41
C PRO A 46 -25.73 3.21 0.80
N ALA A 47 -25.10 3.47 -0.34
CA ALA A 47 -25.29 4.70 -1.10
C ALA A 47 -26.44 4.53 -2.12
N GLN A 48 -27.64 4.87 -1.73
CA GLN A 48 -28.81 4.87 -2.61
C GLN A 48 -28.63 5.86 -3.76
N VAL A 49 -28.37 5.36 -4.96
CA VAL A 49 -28.62 6.10 -6.20
C VAL A 49 -30.12 6.02 -6.48
N PRO A 50 -30.83 7.15 -6.76
CA PRO A 50 -32.25 7.10 -7.14
C PRO A 50 -32.45 6.10 -8.29
N ALA A 51 -33.43 5.22 -8.16
CA ALA A 51 -33.76 4.12 -9.06
C ALA A 51 -34.37 4.61 -10.40
N GLN A 52 -33.60 5.32 -11.21
CA GLN A 52 -34.05 5.80 -12.53
C GLN A 52 -33.19 5.33 -13.72
N VAL A 53 -32.12 4.54 -13.46
CA VAL A 53 -31.32 3.96 -14.53
C VAL A 53 -31.49 2.43 -14.49
N PRO A 54 -31.81 1.78 -15.63
CA PRO A 54 -31.94 0.32 -15.71
C PRO A 54 -30.63 -0.33 -15.22
N ALA A 55 -30.72 -1.36 -14.36
CA ALA A 55 -29.59 -2.02 -13.71
C ALA A 55 -28.52 -2.58 -14.68
N HIS A 56 -28.86 -2.78 -15.95
CA HIS A 56 -27.96 -3.28 -17.00
C HIS A 56 -27.14 -2.17 -17.70
N GLU A 57 -27.43 -0.88 -17.43
CA GLU A 57 -26.70 0.27 -18.01
C GLU A 57 -25.75 0.96 -17.02
N THR A 58 -25.71 0.54 -15.77
CA THR A 58 -24.79 1.12 -14.80
C THR A 58 -23.43 0.44 -14.96
N PRO A 59 -22.37 1.14 -15.46
CA PRO A 59 -21.04 0.55 -15.51
C PRO A 59 -20.63 0.09 -14.12
N GLY A 60 -20.26 -1.18 -14.00
CA GLY A 60 -19.75 -1.72 -12.73
C GLY A 60 -18.47 -1.01 -12.29
N PHE A 61 -18.14 -1.13 -11.01
CA PHE A 61 -16.87 -0.62 -10.48
C PHE A 61 -15.67 -1.35 -11.09
N THR A 62 -14.64 -0.59 -11.50
CA THR A 62 -13.42 -1.14 -12.08
C THR A 62 -12.18 -0.82 -11.23
N TYR A 63 -11.23 -1.74 -11.19
CA TYR A 63 -10.02 -1.63 -10.40
C TYR A 63 -8.78 -2.09 -11.16
N GLY A 64 -7.69 -1.33 -11.04
CA GLY A 64 -6.36 -1.67 -11.49
C GLY A 64 -5.33 -1.58 -10.38
N ASN A 65 -4.25 -2.37 -10.48
CA ASN A 65 -3.14 -2.34 -9.54
C ASN A 65 -1.82 -2.52 -10.29
N LEU A 66 -1.09 -1.42 -10.46
CA LEU A 66 0.16 -1.34 -11.20
C LEU A 66 1.39 -1.65 -10.34
N ALA A 67 1.20 -1.89 -9.04
CA ALA A 67 2.30 -2.05 -8.11
C ALA A 67 3.15 -3.27 -8.40
N ILE A 68 4.47 -3.09 -8.30
CA ILE A 68 5.47 -4.15 -8.47
C ILE A 68 6.45 -4.10 -7.29
N ARG A 69 6.59 -5.22 -6.61
CA ARG A 69 7.50 -5.37 -5.45
C ARG A 69 8.93 -4.94 -5.75
N GLY A 70 9.58 -4.35 -4.75
CA GLY A 70 10.99 -3.98 -4.83
C GLY A 70 11.30 -2.76 -5.70
N ARG A 71 10.30 -2.14 -6.34
CA ARG A 71 10.49 -0.89 -7.07
C ARG A 71 10.87 0.25 -6.12
N LEU A 72 11.79 1.10 -6.57
CA LEU A 72 12.11 2.38 -5.97
C LEU A 72 11.12 3.45 -6.46
N PHE A 73 11.15 4.62 -5.85
CA PHE A 73 10.28 5.73 -6.20
C PHE A 73 10.37 6.10 -7.70
N ALA A 74 11.58 6.31 -8.22
CA ALA A 74 11.75 6.73 -9.61
C ALA A 74 11.22 5.71 -10.63
N PRO A 75 11.48 4.38 -10.54
CA PRO A 75 10.81 3.38 -11.36
C PRO A 75 9.29 3.36 -11.23
N VAL A 76 8.73 3.54 -10.02
CA VAL A 76 7.27 3.63 -9.86
C VAL A 76 6.73 4.82 -10.66
N VAL A 77 7.38 5.98 -10.58
CA VAL A 77 6.97 7.17 -11.35
C VAL A 77 7.09 6.91 -12.86
N ALA A 78 8.22 6.38 -13.30
CA ALA A 78 8.49 6.21 -14.75
C ALA A 78 7.60 5.15 -15.40
N GLU A 79 7.26 4.07 -14.69
CA GLU A 79 6.53 2.93 -15.25
C GLU A 79 5.01 3.03 -15.01
N GLN A 80 4.57 3.57 -13.87
CA GLN A 80 3.16 3.50 -13.45
C GLN A 80 2.39 4.80 -13.68
N VAL A 81 3.04 5.97 -13.51
CA VAL A 81 2.34 7.26 -13.67
C VAL A 81 1.85 7.49 -15.10
N PRO A 82 2.62 7.23 -16.18
CA PRO A 82 2.10 7.36 -17.55
C PRO A 82 0.85 6.51 -17.79
N VAL A 83 0.84 5.25 -17.31
CA VAL A 83 -0.32 4.35 -17.43
C VAL A 83 -1.52 4.91 -16.67
N ALA A 84 -1.30 5.49 -15.48
CA ALA A 84 -2.38 6.10 -14.70
C ALA A 84 -2.99 7.32 -15.41
N LEU A 85 -2.14 8.13 -16.07
CA LEU A 85 -2.59 9.29 -16.85
C LEU A 85 -3.41 8.88 -18.09
N ASP A 86 -3.07 7.75 -18.72
CA ASP A 86 -3.79 7.21 -19.88
C ASP A 86 -5.12 6.57 -19.46
N LEU A 87 -5.15 5.80 -18.37
CA LEU A 87 -6.36 5.10 -17.87
C LEU A 87 -7.40 6.05 -17.27
N ARG A 88 -6.99 7.22 -16.76
CA ARG A 88 -7.85 8.27 -16.16
C ARG A 88 -8.88 7.73 -15.16
N PRO A 89 -8.49 6.99 -14.13
CA PRO A 89 -9.43 6.54 -13.10
C PRO A 89 -9.96 7.73 -12.29
N GLU A 90 -11.10 7.56 -11.63
CA GLU A 90 -11.69 8.59 -10.76
C GLU A 90 -11.00 8.69 -9.40
N LEU A 91 -10.41 7.58 -8.92
CA LEU A 91 -9.63 7.50 -7.69
C LEU A 91 -8.27 6.88 -7.97
N MET A 92 -7.22 7.47 -7.43
CA MET A 92 -5.85 6.96 -7.49
C MET A 92 -5.25 6.85 -6.09
N SER A 93 -4.40 5.86 -5.87
CA SER A 93 -3.49 5.83 -4.72
C SER A 93 -2.05 5.74 -5.17
N PHE A 94 -1.17 6.50 -4.52
CA PHE A 94 0.26 6.48 -4.80
C PHE A 94 1.04 6.27 -3.49
N ALA A 95 1.70 5.12 -3.37
CA ALA A 95 2.47 4.73 -2.19
C ALA A 95 3.84 4.18 -2.61
N ALA A 96 4.87 5.02 -2.58
CA ALA A 96 6.23 4.66 -2.98
C ALA A 96 7.28 5.37 -2.12
N GLY A 97 8.53 4.90 -2.17
CA GLY A 97 9.66 5.51 -1.47
C GLY A 97 10.10 4.76 -0.22
N GLY A 98 9.32 3.79 0.28
CA GLY A 98 9.73 2.95 1.41
C GLY A 98 11.01 2.15 1.11
N ASN A 99 11.14 1.64 -0.10
CA ASN A 99 12.36 0.96 -0.55
C ASN A 99 13.56 1.91 -0.66
N ASP A 100 13.34 3.17 -1.05
CA ASP A 100 14.37 4.21 -1.10
C ASP A 100 14.86 4.54 0.32
N ALA A 101 13.92 4.66 1.27
CA ALA A 101 14.24 4.91 2.67
C ALA A 101 15.11 3.82 3.33
N LEU A 102 15.23 2.66 2.72
CA LEU A 102 16.16 1.59 3.12
C LEU A 102 17.53 1.69 2.41
N ARG A 103 17.76 2.63 1.49
CA ARG A 103 19.01 2.79 0.73
C ARG A 103 20.01 3.71 1.44
N ARG A 104 21.34 3.45 1.27
CA ARG A 104 22.38 4.32 1.85
C ARG A 104 22.35 5.73 1.29
N GLY A 105 22.10 5.87 -0.02
CA GLY A 105 22.00 7.15 -0.72
C GLY A 105 20.60 7.77 -0.68
N PHE A 106 19.79 7.49 0.35
CA PHE A 106 18.47 8.10 0.47
C PHE A 106 18.56 9.61 0.68
N ASP A 107 17.89 10.33 -0.20
CA ASP A 107 17.75 11.79 -0.16
C ASP A 107 16.26 12.15 0.05
N PRO A 108 15.88 12.58 1.26
CA PRO A 108 14.49 12.93 1.54
C PRO A 108 14.02 14.15 0.76
N ALA A 109 14.87 15.14 0.53
CA ALA A 109 14.50 16.36 -0.20
C ALA A 109 14.17 16.05 -1.66
N ARG A 110 15.00 15.22 -2.30
CA ARG A 110 14.76 14.76 -3.68
C ARG A 110 13.47 13.94 -3.78
N LEU A 111 13.23 13.02 -2.84
CA LEU A 111 12.03 12.19 -2.85
C LEU A 111 10.78 13.05 -2.71
N THR A 112 10.77 13.99 -1.78
CA THR A 112 9.61 14.85 -1.51
C THR A 112 9.34 15.84 -2.64
N ALA A 113 10.38 16.41 -3.27
CA ALA A 113 10.22 17.25 -4.45
C ALA A 113 9.60 16.45 -5.62
N SER A 114 10.07 15.22 -5.84
CA SER A 114 9.50 14.35 -6.87
C SER A 114 8.06 13.92 -6.54
N LEU A 115 7.73 13.73 -5.26
CA LEU A 115 6.35 13.45 -4.84
C LEU A 115 5.41 14.62 -5.13
N ASP A 116 5.86 15.85 -4.89
CA ASP A 116 5.09 17.07 -5.18
C ASP A 116 4.75 17.18 -6.67
N GLU A 117 5.74 16.94 -7.55
CA GLU A 117 5.51 16.92 -8.99
C GLU A 117 4.52 15.83 -9.42
N VAL A 118 4.65 14.62 -8.87
CA VAL A 118 3.76 13.48 -9.18
C VAL A 118 2.34 13.78 -8.72
N ALA A 119 2.17 14.28 -7.49
CA ALA A 119 0.87 14.64 -6.95
C ALA A 119 0.17 15.69 -7.83
N GLY A 120 0.90 16.72 -8.26
CA GLY A 120 0.39 17.74 -9.19
C GLY A 120 -0.08 17.15 -10.52
N LYS A 121 0.73 16.27 -11.14
CA LYS A 121 0.39 15.61 -12.41
C LYS A 121 -0.86 14.73 -12.28
N LEU A 122 -0.95 13.91 -11.23
CA LEU A 122 -2.09 13.02 -11.01
C LEU A 122 -3.36 13.81 -10.70
N ARG A 123 -3.29 14.83 -9.85
CA ARG A 123 -4.45 15.70 -9.53
C ARG A 123 -4.93 16.53 -10.71
N ALA A 124 -4.05 16.91 -11.65
CA ALA A 124 -4.42 17.64 -12.86
C ALA A 124 -5.39 16.84 -13.77
N THR A 125 -5.52 15.52 -13.61
CA THR A 125 -6.52 14.71 -14.31
C THR A 125 -7.95 14.90 -13.79
N GLY A 126 -8.12 15.52 -12.62
CA GLY A 126 -9.39 15.63 -11.91
C GLY A 126 -9.70 14.47 -10.98
N ALA A 127 -8.89 13.41 -10.99
CA ALA A 127 -9.06 12.26 -10.10
C ALA A 127 -8.79 12.62 -8.62
N ASP A 128 -9.49 11.97 -7.70
CA ASP A 128 -9.10 11.98 -6.30
C ASP A 128 -7.82 11.17 -6.07
N LEU A 129 -6.93 11.68 -5.23
CA LEU A 129 -5.62 11.06 -4.96
C LEU A 129 -5.45 10.76 -3.47
N LEU A 130 -4.99 9.55 -3.17
CA LEU A 130 -4.56 9.12 -1.85
C LEU A 130 -3.02 9.13 -1.79
N LEU A 131 -2.46 9.83 -0.80
CA LEU A 131 -1.04 9.81 -0.46
C LEU A 131 -0.84 9.22 0.94
N PHE A 132 0.30 8.56 1.16
CA PHE A 132 0.56 7.79 2.37
C PHE A 132 1.79 8.31 3.10
N THR A 133 1.68 8.51 4.41
CA THR A 133 2.87 8.59 5.26
C THR A 133 3.49 7.20 5.43
N PHE A 134 4.79 7.15 5.70
CA PHE A 134 5.45 5.89 6.05
C PHE A 134 4.96 5.41 7.42
N ALA A 135 4.47 4.18 7.46
CA ALA A 135 4.07 3.52 8.69
C ALA A 135 5.26 3.34 9.66
N PRO A 136 5.01 3.20 10.96
CA PRO A 136 6.02 2.75 11.90
C PRO A 136 6.58 1.39 11.48
N ALA A 137 7.92 1.28 11.49
CA ALA A 137 8.57 0.02 11.13
C ALA A 137 8.37 -1.04 12.23
N ASN A 138 8.26 -2.29 11.79
CA ASN A 138 8.23 -3.45 12.68
C ASN A 138 9.33 -3.39 13.76
N LEU A 139 8.95 -3.55 15.01
CA LEU A 139 9.86 -3.50 16.17
C LEU A 139 11.00 -4.54 16.09
N ARG A 140 10.83 -5.61 15.33
CA ARG A 140 11.85 -6.66 15.10
C ARG A 140 12.65 -6.48 13.82
N LEU A 141 12.41 -5.42 13.02
CA LEU A 141 13.16 -5.17 11.79
C LEU A 141 14.57 -4.62 12.13
N PRO A 142 15.65 -5.27 11.71
CA PRO A 142 16.99 -4.69 11.79
C PRO A 142 17.09 -3.39 10.98
N GLY A 143 17.69 -2.35 11.56
CA GLY A 143 17.78 -1.05 10.89
C GLY A 143 16.51 -0.19 10.99
N ARG A 144 15.50 -0.62 11.72
CA ARG A 144 14.25 0.15 11.93
C ARG A 144 14.48 1.61 12.36
N ASN A 145 15.48 1.86 13.19
CA ASN A 145 15.77 3.22 13.66
C ASN A 145 16.22 4.14 12.52
N VAL A 146 17.00 3.63 11.55
CA VAL A 146 17.39 4.39 10.36
C VAL A 146 16.16 4.72 9.51
N PHE A 147 15.29 3.73 9.29
CA PHE A 147 14.04 3.92 8.58
C PHE A 147 13.14 4.96 9.28
N GLN A 148 12.95 4.82 10.59
CA GLN A 148 12.12 5.75 11.38
C GLN A 148 12.65 7.18 11.37
N THR A 149 13.99 7.36 11.44
CA THR A 149 14.61 8.70 11.32
C THR A 149 14.28 9.32 9.97
N ARG A 150 14.36 8.55 8.89
CA ARG A 150 14.03 9.01 7.53
C ARG A 150 12.54 9.27 7.35
N ALA A 151 11.69 8.41 7.90
CA ALA A 151 10.24 8.60 7.90
C ALA A 151 9.83 9.92 8.57
N ARG A 152 10.47 10.28 9.70
CA ARG A 152 10.21 11.59 10.37
C ARG A 152 10.57 12.80 9.52
N LEU A 153 11.49 12.67 8.58
CA LEU A 153 11.83 13.75 7.64
C LEU A 153 10.84 13.84 6.48
N VAL A 154 10.29 12.70 6.05
CA VAL A 154 9.41 12.61 4.87
C VAL A 154 7.94 12.83 5.22
N ASN A 155 7.45 12.23 6.31
CA ASN A 155 6.02 12.22 6.62
C ASN A 155 5.38 13.61 6.72
N PRO A 156 6.00 14.62 7.39
CA PRO A 156 5.43 15.97 7.40
C PRO A 156 5.28 16.57 6.00
N VAL A 157 6.28 16.33 5.13
CA VAL A 157 6.24 16.85 3.75
C VAL A 157 5.19 16.14 2.91
N VAL A 158 4.97 14.83 3.12
CA VAL A 158 3.84 14.12 2.48
C VAL A 158 2.51 14.76 2.85
N ALA A 159 2.32 15.12 4.13
CA ALA A 159 1.11 15.79 4.59
C ALA A 159 0.96 17.19 3.95
N GLU A 160 2.05 17.96 3.84
CA GLU A 160 2.05 19.27 3.16
C GLU A 160 1.73 19.13 1.66
N VAL A 161 2.31 18.14 0.98
CA VAL A 161 2.04 17.86 -0.44
C VAL A 161 0.57 17.46 -0.62
N ALA A 162 0.04 16.60 0.26
CA ALA A 162 -1.36 16.21 0.21
C ALA A 162 -2.29 17.43 0.35
N ALA A 163 -2.02 18.30 1.32
CA ALA A 163 -2.79 19.53 1.52
C ALA A 163 -2.69 20.49 0.33
N ARG A 164 -1.47 20.69 -0.22
CA ARG A 164 -1.21 21.57 -1.36
C ARG A 164 -1.98 21.19 -2.61
N HIS A 165 -2.07 19.91 -2.90
CA HIS A 165 -2.74 19.38 -4.10
C HIS A 165 -4.17 18.93 -3.86
N GLY A 166 -4.73 19.12 -2.65
CA GLY A 166 -6.06 18.63 -2.29
C GLY A 166 -6.17 17.10 -2.39
N ALA A 167 -5.06 16.39 -2.12
CA ALA A 167 -5.07 14.94 -2.01
C ALA A 167 -5.51 14.50 -0.60
N ARG A 168 -6.09 13.33 -0.49
CA ARG A 168 -6.46 12.72 0.79
C ARG A 168 -5.23 12.05 1.41
N LEU A 169 -4.93 12.40 2.66
CA LEU A 169 -3.82 11.81 3.40
C LEU A 169 -4.25 10.54 4.12
N VAL A 170 -3.57 9.44 3.86
CA VAL A 170 -3.63 8.23 4.69
C VAL A 170 -2.47 8.28 5.68
N ASP A 171 -2.72 8.80 6.87
CA ASP A 171 -1.67 8.97 7.88
C ASP A 171 -1.44 7.68 8.67
N LEU A 172 -0.60 6.79 8.12
CA LEU A 172 -0.17 5.58 8.79
C LEU A 172 0.83 5.85 9.93
N SER A 173 1.50 7.01 9.91
CA SER A 173 2.49 7.37 10.93
C SER A 173 1.87 7.63 12.30
N ALA A 174 0.61 8.05 12.34
CA ALA A 174 -0.15 8.25 13.56
C ALA A 174 -0.55 6.93 14.25
N ASP A 175 -0.52 5.80 13.53
CA ASP A 175 -0.87 4.51 14.10
C ASP A 175 0.37 3.78 14.66
N ALA A 176 0.73 4.09 15.90
CA ALA A 176 1.84 3.43 16.59
C ALA A 176 1.67 1.90 16.71
N GLY A 177 0.42 1.41 16.67
CA GLY A 177 0.11 -0.02 16.72
C GLY A 177 0.68 -0.80 15.55
N LEU A 178 0.84 -0.19 14.38
CA LEU A 178 1.46 -0.82 13.22
C LEU A 178 2.93 -1.23 13.44
N ALA A 179 3.60 -0.75 14.49
CA ALA A 179 4.94 -1.22 14.87
C ALA A 179 4.94 -2.65 15.45
N ASP A 180 3.80 -3.16 15.93
CA ASP A 180 3.69 -4.49 16.53
C ASP A 180 4.03 -5.58 15.49
N PRO A 181 4.98 -6.49 15.80
CA PRO A 181 5.35 -7.59 14.90
C PRO A 181 4.20 -8.47 14.44
N LEU A 182 3.08 -8.51 15.14
CA LEU A 182 1.90 -9.30 14.78
C LEU A 182 1.17 -8.80 13.53
N PHE A 183 1.42 -7.57 13.07
CA PHE A 183 0.92 -7.04 11.79
C PHE A 183 1.84 -7.35 10.60
N TRP A 184 3.00 -7.92 10.86
CA TRP A 184 4.03 -8.14 9.86
C TRP A 184 4.21 -9.62 9.54
N SER A 185 4.61 -9.88 8.32
CA SER A 185 4.98 -11.21 7.85
C SER A 185 6.24 -11.73 8.55
N VAL A 186 6.53 -13.01 8.32
CA VAL A 186 7.74 -13.67 8.81
C VAL A 186 9.03 -13.01 8.32
N ASP A 187 9.00 -12.29 7.22
CA ASP A 187 10.14 -11.53 6.70
C ASP A 187 10.40 -10.21 7.42
N ARG A 188 9.50 -9.78 8.31
CA ARG A 188 9.54 -8.56 9.15
C ARG A 188 9.52 -7.25 8.37
N LEU A 189 9.34 -7.29 7.06
CA LEU A 189 9.37 -6.15 6.17
C LEU A 189 7.99 -5.87 5.54
N HIS A 190 7.27 -6.93 5.15
CA HIS A 190 5.96 -6.81 4.55
C HIS A 190 4.85 -7.07 5.57
N LEU A 191 3.71 -6.45 5.35
CA LEU A 191 2.52 -6.68 6.17
C LEU A 191 1.97 -8.09 5.93
N ASN A 192 1.42 -8.70 6.96
CA ASN A 192 0.59 -9.90 6.81
C ASN A 192 -0.88 -9.50 6.54
N ALA A 193 -1.76 -10.49 6.39
CA ALA A 193 -3.19 -10.25 6.14
C ALA A 193 -3.85 -9.31 7.17
N THR A 194 -3.47 -9.40 8.45
CA THR A 194 -4.02 -8.52 9.51
C THR A 194 -3.49 -7.08 9.36
N GLY A 195 -2.20 -6.92 9.03
CA GLY A 195 -1.61 -5.62 8.76
C GLY A 195 -2.24 -4.96 7.53
N HIS A 196 -2.46 -5.72 6.45
CA HIS A 196 -3.14 -5.20 5.26
C HIS A 196 -4.58 -4.77 5.54
N ARG A 197 -5.35 -5.52 6.35
CA ARG A 197 -6.69 -5.10 6.80
C ARG A 197 -6.64 -3.79 7.57
N ARG A 198 -5.68 -3.63 8.48
CA ARG A 198 -5.52 -2.40 9.27
C ARG A 198 -5.21 -1.20 8.38
N VAL A 199 -4.34 -1.35 7.39
CA VAL A 199 -4.08 -0.30 6.39
C VAL A 199 -5.34 -0.02 5.55
N ALA A 200 -6.07 -1.04 5.12
CA ALA A 200 -7.32 -0.84 4.40
C ALA A 200 -8.35 -0.04 5.21
N ALA A 201 -8.42 -0.26 6.54
CA ALA A 201 -9.28 0.53 7.43
C ALA A 201 -8.87 2.01 7.44
N HIS A 202 -7.57 2.33 7.51
CA HIS A 202 -7.08 3.72 7.39
C HIS A 202 -7.42 4.35 6.04
N VAL A 203 -7.28 3.59 4.96
CA VAL A 203 -7.64 4.09 3.62
C VAL A 203 -9.13 4.38 3.52
N LEU A 204 -9.99 3.45 3.99
CA LEU A 204 -11.43 3.66 4.00
C LEU A 204 -11.83 4.88 4.86
N ALA A 205 -11.20 5.06 6.02
CA ALA A 205 -11.42 6.25 6.85
C ALA A 205 -11.03 7.54 6.12
N ALA A 206 -9.92 7.55 5.37
CA ALA A 206 -9.51 8.70 4.55
C ALA A 206 -10.47 8.96 3.36
N LEU A 207 -11.27 7.96 2.98
CA LEU A 207 -12.33 8.05 1.97
C LEU A 207 -13.72 8.34 2.57
N ASP A 208 -13.82 8.60 3.87
CA ASP A 208 -15.06 8.80 4.62
C ASP A 208 -15.99 7.57 4.59
N LEU A 209 -15.40 6.36 4.49
CA LEU A 209 -16.10 5.08 4.47
C LEU A 209 -15.81 4.27 5.73
N ALA A 210 -16.85 3.58 6.23
CA ALA A 210 -16.68 2.68 7.36
C ALA A 210 -15.94 1.41 6.94
N ALA A 211 -14.95 1.01 7.74
CA ALA A 211 -14.31 -0.28 7.67
C ALA A 211 -14.99 -1.30 8.61
N ASP A 212 -14.71 -2.58 8.41
CA ASP A 212 -15.05 -3.60 9.39
C ASP A 212 -14.32 -3.30 10.73
N PRO A 213 -15.04 -3.16 11.85
CA PRO A 213 -14.43 -2.88 13.15
C PRO A 213 -13.35 -3.88 13.56
N ALA A 214 -13.43 -5.13 13.11
CA ALA A 214 -12.42 -6.14 13.37
C ALA A 214 -11.04 -5.81 12.76
N TRP A 215 -10.98 -4.97 11.72
CA TRP A 215 -9.73 -4.60 11.06
C TRP A 215 -8.86 -3.65 11.88
N THR A 216 -9.46 -2.94 12.83
CA THR A 216 -8.75 -1.99 13.70
C THR A 216 -8.35 -2.59 15.04
N GLN A 217 -8.84 -3.80 15.36
CA GLN A 217 -8.51 -4.46 16.61
C GLN A 217 -7.05 -4.94 16.64
N PRO A 218 -6.39 -4.88 17.81
CA PRO A 218 -5.06 -5.46 17.94
C PRO A 218 -5.14 -6.98 17.76
N PRO A 219 -4.15 -7.58 17.10
CA PRO A 219 -4.09 -9.02 16.91
C PRO A 219 -3.87 -9.71 18.26
N VAL A 220 -4.45 -10.90 18.42
CA VAL A 220 -4.29 -11.70 19.64
C VAL A 220 -2.87 -12.25 19.69
N PRO A 221 -2.08 -11.97 20.75
CA PRO A 221 -0.76 -12.53 20.93
C PRO A 221 -0.81 -14.06 21.03
N GLY A 222 0.10 -14.72 20.35
CA GLY A 222 0.32 -16.16 20.55
C GLY A 222 0.96 -16.46 21.91
N PRO A 223 1.15 -17.75 22.24
CA PRO A 223 1.77 -18.14 23.49
C PRO A 223 3.18 -17.56 23.65
N ALA A 224 3.54 -17.21 24.89
CA ALA A 224 4.85 -16.67 25.20
C ALA A 224 5.96 -17.65 24.77
N ARG A 225 7.00 -17.14 24.14
CA ARG A 225 8.12 -17.95 23.65
C ARG A 225 9.37 -17.67 24.46
N SER A 226 10.21 -18.68 24.64
CA SER A 226 11.49 -18.53 25.35
C SER A 226 12.46 -17.63 24.56
N TRP A 227 13.37 -16.98 25.26
CA TRP A 227 14.45 -16.20 24.64
C TRP A 227 15.27 -17.04 23.64
N ALA A 228 15.57 -18.28 23.96
CA ALA A 228 16.30 -19.19 23.06
C ALA A 228 15.53 -19.44 21.76
N ALA A 229 14.20 -19.62 21.82
CA ALA A 229 13.36 -19.76 20.63
C ALA A 229 13.40 -18.51 19.75
N TYR A 230 13.39 -17.32 20.34
CA TYR A 230 13.54 -16.08 19.57
C TYR A 230 14.90 -15.98 18.86
N ARG A 231 16.01 -16.38 19.50
CA ARG A 231 17.35 -16.36 18.89
C ARG A 231 17.47 -17.34 17.72
N VAL A 232 16.88 -18.52 17.85
CA VAL A 232 16.83 -19.51 16.75
C VAL A 232 16.04 -18.95 15.56
N ASP A 233 14.91 -18.30 15.83
CA ASP A 233 14.11 -17.66 14.78
C ASP A 233 14.87 -16.51 14.11
N ASP A 234 15.62 -15.70 14.87
CA ASP A 234 16.42 -14.62 14.32
C ASP A 234 17.52 -15.17 13.38
N ALA A 235 18.19 -16.26 13.76
CA ALA A 235 19.18 -16.89 12.91
C ALA A 235 18.57 -17.47 11.61
N ARG A 236 17.41 -18.13 11.71
CA ARG A 236 16.65 -18.61 10.55
C ARG A 236 16.21 -17.47 9.65
N TRP A 237 15.72 -16.36 10.24
CA TRP A 237 15.30 -15.18 9.53
C TRP A 237 16.47 -14.55 8.75
N VAL A 238 17.63 -14.38 9.37
CA VAL A 238 18.83 -13.87 8.69
C VAL A 238 19.15 -14.71 7.45
N ARG A 239 19.15 -16.04 7.58
CA ARG A 239 19.46 -16.94 6.45
C ARG A 239 18.41 -16.91 5.34
N ARG A 240 17.10 -16.85 5.70
CA ARG A 240 16.02 -16.99 4.74
C ARG A 240 15.59 -15.66 4.08
N HIS A 241 15.75 -14.55 4.79
CA HIS A 241 15.23 -13.26 4.34
C HIS A 241 16.33 -12.20 4.18
N LEU A 242 17.16 -11.95 5.22
CA LEU A 242 18.16 -10.90 5.16
C LEU A 242 19.30 -11.22 4.17
N ALA A 243 19.88 -12.40 4.23
CA ALA A 243 21.01 -12.75 3.37
C ALA A 243 20.65 -12.74 1.87
N PRO A 244 19.52 -13.32 1.41
CA PRO A 244 19.08 -13.19 0.01
C PRO A 244 18.76 -11.74 -0.38
N TRP A 245 18.20 -10.95 0.53
CA TRP A 245 17.92 -9.54 0.27
C TRP A 245 19.23 -8.74 0.08
N VAL A 246 20.24 -8.94 0.96
CA VAL A 246 21.57 -8.32 0.83
C VAL A 246 22.22 -8.75 -0.48
N HIS A 247 22.17 -10.04 -0.82
CA HIS A 247 22.75 -10.56 -2.06
C HIS A 247 22.15 -9.87 -3.29
N ARG A 248 20.82 -9.84 -3.40
CA ARG A 248 20.15 -9.11 -4.51
C ARG A 248 20.59 -7.65 -4.57
N ARG A 249 20.74 -7.02 -3.41
CA ARG A 249 21.20 -5.64 -3.31
C ARG A 249 22.59 -5.39 -3.83
N LEU A 250 23.52 -6.32 -3.55
CA LEU A 250 24.91 -6.26 -4.02
C LEU A 250 25.03 -6.57 -5.52
N THR A 251 24.12 -7.38 -6.06
CA THR A 251 24.09 -7.76 -7.48
C THR A 251 23.22 -6.85 -8.34
N GLY A 252 22.69 -5.75 -7.78
CA GLY A 252 21.83 -4.80 -8.51
C GLY A 252 20.45 -5.35 -8.91
N ARG A 253 20.05 -6.53 -8.38
CA ARG A 253 18.76 -7.17 -8.68
C ARG A 253 17.67 -6.75 -7.72
N SER A 254 16.42 -6.81 -8.22
CA SER A 254 15.21 -6.59 -7.44
C SER A 254 14.35 -7.86 -7.39
N SER A 255 13.53 -7.99 -6.36
CA SER A 255 12.49 -9.04 -6.31
C SER A 255 11.36 -8.81 -7.31
N GLY A 256 11.30 -7.62 -7.90
CA GLY A 256 10.31 -7.25 -8.93
C GLY A 256 10.85 -7.34 -10.36
N ASP A 257 12.10 -7.79 -10.55
CA ASP A 257 12.61 -8.01 -11.91
C ASP A 257 11.77 -9.09 -12.60
N ASP A 258 11.46 -8.91 -13.87
CA ASP A 258 10.63 -9.80 -14.67
C ASP A 258 9.18 -10.01 -14.14
N ARG A 259 8.69 -9.11 -13.26
CA ARG A 259 7.31 -9.13 -12.78
C ARG A 259 6.45 -8.13 -13.52
N LEU A 260 5.23 -8.55 -13.82
CA LEU A 260 4.18 -7.68 -14.34
C LEU A 260 3.23 -7.26 -13.21
N PRO A 261 2.56 -6.12 -13.35
CA PRO A 261 1.48 -5.72 -12.45
C PRO A 261 0.38 -6.79 -12.39
N LYS A 262 -0.20 -7.00 -11.22
CA LYS A 262 -1.26 -8.02 -11.07
C LYS A 262 -2.58 -7.65 -11.75
N ARG A 263 -2.84 -6.35 -11.98
CA ARG A 263 -3.99 -5.79 -12.70
C ARG A 263 -3.55 -4.56 -13.50
N PRO A 264 -2.99 -4.74 -14.70
CA PRO A 264 -2.40 -3.65 -15.49
C PRO A 264 -3.45 -2.70 -16.09
N THR A 265 -4.70 -3.10 -16.11
CA THR A 265 -5.85 -2.38 -16.67
C THR A 265 -6.96 -2.22 -15.63
N LEU A 266 -7.93 -1.35 -15.91
CA LEU A 266 -9.14 -1.22 -15.09
C LEU A 266 -10.10 -2.35 -15.45
N GLU A 267 -10.22 -3.33 -14.58
CA GLU A 267 -11.06 -4.52 -14.77
C GLU A 267 -12.18 -4.55 -13.71
N PRO A 268 -13.35 -5.10 -14.02
CA PRO A 268 -14.40 -5.30 -13.02
C PRO A 268 -13.88 -6.07 -11.81
N VAL A 269 -14.31 -5.67 -10.62
CA VAL A 269 -14.03 -6.41 -9.39
C VAL A 269 -15.03 -7.57 -9.31
N PRO A 270 -14.57 -8.82 -9.27
CA PRO A 270 -15.49 -9.97 -9.14
C PRO A 270 -16.26 -9.91 -7.81
N ASP A 271 -17.44 -10.52 -7.84
CA ASP A 271 -18.31 -10.66 -6.67
C ASP A 271 -17.71 -11.52 -5.56
#